data_34fa8929e089c2775332434271535c88
#
_entry.id   34fa8929e089c2775332434271535c88
#
_cell.length_a   1.000
_cell.length_b   1.000
_cell.length_c   1.000
_cell.angle_alpha   90.00
_cell.angle_beta   90.00
_cell.angle_gamma   90.00
#
_symmetry.space_group_name_H-M   'P 1'
#
loop_
_entity.id
_entity.type
_entity.pdbx_description
1 polymer ?
#
loop_
_entity_poly.entity_id
_entity_poly.type
_entity_poly.pdbx_seq_one_letter_code
_entity_poly.pdbx_strand_id
1 'polypeptide(L)'
;MEKWELIAPCHFGLEAVLKREITDLGYEITKVEDGKVTFLADAEGIAYANMFLRTTERILLKVAEVKAVTFEELFEKTKALPWERFIPEDGKFWVAKANSVKSKLFSPSDIQSIMKKAIVERLKGVYGISWFPEDGASFPIRVAFMKDIATIGIDTSGVSLHKRGYRQMTVKAPITETLAAALIMLTPWKGDRILVDPFCGSGTFPIEAAMMAANIAPGMNRSFLAEDWKHLVPRKCWYDALEEAQDLVNRDIKTDIQGYDIDDEALKAARSNAKMAGVEHLIHFQRRPVKELRHPKPYGFIITNPPYGERLEEKAALPGLYREIGESFAGLDKWSMYLITSYDKAENDIGRKADKNRKIYNGMLKTYFYQFIGPRPPKKS
;
A
#
# COMPACT_ATOMS: atom_id res chain seq x y z
N MET A 1 -17.43 -20.19 -11.59
CA MET A 1 -15.95 -20.18 -11.59
C MET A 1 -15.47 -20.60 -10.21
N GLU A 2 -14.31 -21.23 -10.14
CA GLU A 2 -13.70 -21.61 -8.85
C GLU A 2 -13.32 -20.37 -8.08
N LYS A 3 -13.61 -20.35 -6.76
CA LYS A 3 -13.25 -19.24 -5.88
C LYS A 3 -12.14 -19.67 -4.93
N TRP A 4 -11.21 -18.76 -4.69
CA TRP A 4 -10.10 -18.92 -3.77
C TRP A 4 -10.13 -17.83 -2.69
N GLU A 5 -9.50 -18.09 -1.56
CA GLU A 5 -9.17 -17.03 -0.63
C GLU A 5 -7.93 -16.27 -1.12
N LEU A 6 -8.05 -14.96 -1.22
CA LEU A 6 -6.94 -14.05 -1.47
C LEU A 6 -6.58 -13.31 -0.19
N ILE A 7 -5.28 -13.15 0.06
CA ILE A 7 -4.77 -12.40 1.20
C ILE A 7 -4.17 -11.09 0.70
N ALA A 8 -4.63 -9.99 1.25
CA ALA A 8 -4.13 -8.65 0.99
C ALA A 8 -3.45 -8.08 2.25
N PRO A 9 -2.10 -8.11 2.34
CA PRO A 9 -1.36 -7.47 3.42
C PRO A 9 -1.42 -5.94 3.31
N CYS A 10 -1.54 -5.26 4.45
CA CYS A 10 -1.51 -3.80 4.54
C CYS A 10 -0.67 -3.32 5.74
N HIS A 11 -0.46 -2.02 5.85
CA HIS A 11 0.13 -1.45 7.06
C HIS A 11 -0.78 -1.68 8.26
N PHE A 12 -0.17 -2.08 9.37
CA PHE A 12 -0.88 -2.31 10.65
C PHE A 12 -1.69 -1.07 11.07
N GLY A 13 -2.96 -1.28 11.42
CA GLY A 13 -3.90 -0.24 11.78
C GLY A 13 -4.68 0.35 10.61
N LEU A 14 -4.45 -0.12 9.37
CA LEU A 14 -5.16 0.32 8.16
C LEU A 14 -6.09 -0.75 7.57
N GLU A 15 -6.29 -1.86 8.27
CA GLU A 15 -7.11 -2.98 7.82
C GLU A 15 -8.56 -2.57 7.49
N ALA A 16 -9.12 -1.61 8.24
CA ALA A 16 -10.46 -1.09 7.99
C ALA A 16 -10.57 -0.31 6.67
N VAL A 17 -9.48 0.35 6.23
CA VAL A 17 -9.42 1.05 4.93
C VAL A 17 -9.41 0.03 3.82
N LEU A 18 -8.48 -0.94 3.89
CA LEU A 18 -8.37 -2.01 2.89
C LEU A 18 -9.65 -2.86 2.82
N LYS A 19 -10.25 -3.21 3.97
CA LYS A 19 -11.54 -3.91 4.00
C LYS A 19 -12.60 -3.17 3.19
N ARG A 20 -12.69 -1.84 3.35
CA ARG A 20 -13.64 -1.02 2.58
C ARG A 20 -13.35 -1.07 1.08
N GLU A 21 -12.08 -0.93 0.65
CA GLU A 21 -11.72 -1.04 -0.77
C GLU A 21 -12.15 -2.39 -1.37
N ILE A 22 -11.88 -3.51 -0.66
CA ILE A 22 -12.25 -4.85 -1.11
C ILE A 22 -13.77 -5.01 -1.20
N THR A 23 -14.50 -4.47 -0.21
CA THR A 23 -15.99 -4.50 -0.19
C THR A 23 -16.56 -3.64 -1.33
N ASP A 24 -15.97 -2.46 -1.59
CA ASP A 24 -16.39 -1.55 -2.68
C ASP A 24 -16.15 -2.19 -4.07
N LEU A 25 -15.17 -3.09 -4.20
CA LEU A 25 -14.98 -3.94 -5.40
C LEU A 25 -15.96 -5.12 -5.48
N GLY A 26 -16.84 -5.31 -4.49
CA GLY A 26 -17.85 -6.36 -4.49
C GLY A 26 -17.40 -7.73 -3.95
N TYR A 27 -16.21 -7.83 -3.34
CA TYR A 27 -15.71 -9.10 -2.81
C TYR A 27 -16.11 -9.34 -1.35
N GLU A 28 -16.38 -10.60 -1.02
CA GLU A 28 -16.73 -11.05 0.32
C GLU A 28 -15.49 -11.20 1.20
N ILE A 29 -15.48 -10.53 2.35
CA ILE A 29 -14.42 -10.64 3.36
C ILE A 29 -14.62 -11.91 4.18
N THR A 30 -13.61 -12.78 4.21
CA THR A 30 -13.63 -14.00 5.06
C THR A 30 -12.93 -13.80 6.40
N LYS A 31 -11.88 -12.95 6.44
CA LYS A 31 -11.12 -12.73 7.67
C LYS A 31 -10.43 -11.36 7.69
N VAL A 32 -10.43 -10.70 8.84
CA VAL A 32 -9.63 -9.49 9.09
C VAL A 32 -8.71 -9.77 10.26
N GLU A 33 -7.42 -9.59 10.05
CA GLU A 33 -6.37 -9.81 11.05
C GLU A 33 -5.40 -8.63 11.04
N ASP A 34 -4.60 -8.51 12.07
CA ASP A 34 -3.56 -7.48 12.15
C ASP A 34 -2.65 -7.51 10.91
N GLY A 35 -2.67 -6.41 10.13
CA GLY A 35 -1.85 -6.22 8.94
C GLY A 35 -2.30 -6.98 7.69
N LYS A 36 -3.50 -7.59 7.66
CA LYS A 36 -4.01 -8.26 6.46
C LYS A 36 -5.53 -8.41 6.45
N VAL A 37 -6.09 -8.48 5.25
CA VAL A 37 -7.50 -8.81 4.99
C VAL A 37 -7.54 -10.00 4.04
N THR A 38 -8.39 -11.00 4.33
CA THR A 38 -8.62 -12.16 3.47
C THR A 38 -10.04 -12.09 2.92
N PHE A 39 -10.20 -12.41 1.64
CA PHE A 39 -11.47 -12.31 0.93
C PHE A 39 -11.60 -13.39 -0.14
N LEU A 40 -12.83 -13.68 -0.57
CA LEU A 40 -13.12 -14.66 -1.63
C LEU A 40 -13.15 -13.98 -2.99
N ALA A 41 -12.43 -14.56 -3.95
CA ALA A 41 -12.44 -14.12 -5.34
C ALA A 41 -12.10 -15.28 -6.29
N ASP A 42 -12.43 -15.11 -7.56
CA ASP A 42 -12.04 -15.99 -8.64
C ASP A 42 -10.83 -15.44 -9.43
N ALA A 43 -10.59 -16.01 -10.61
CA ALA A 43 -9.49 -15.57 -11.48
C ALA A 43 -9.58 -14.09 -11.88
N GLU A 44 -10.78 -13.59 -12.15
CA GLU A 44 -11.04 -12.18 -12.45
C GLU A 44 -10.69 -11.32 -11.23
N GLY A 45 -11.10 -11.76 -10.04
CA GLY A 45 -10.79 -11.06 -8.79
C GLY A 45 -9.30 -10.97 -8.47
N ILE A 46 -8.46 -11.90 -8.94
CA ILE A 46 -7.01 -11.76 -8.83
C ILE A 46 -6.51 -10.55 -9.65
N ALA A 47 -6.99 -10.41 -10.89
CA ALA A 47 -6.63 -9.29 -11.76
C ALA A 47 -7.15 -7.96 -11.21
N TYR A 48 -8.43 -7.90 -10.81
CA TYR A 48 -9.05 -6.70 -10.25
C TYR A 48 -8.41 -6.25 -8.95
N ALA A 49 -8.11 -7.16 -8.03
CA ALA A 49 -7.47 -6.81 -6.76
C ALA A 49 -6.08 -6.20 -6.98
N ASN A 50 -5.28 -6.74 -7.90
CA ASN A 50 -3.98 -6.18 -8.25
C ASN A 50 -4.09 -4.83 -8.97
N MET A 51 -5.11 -4.65 -9.81
CA MET A 51 -5.33 -3.43 -10.60
C MET A 51 -5.83 -2.28 -9.74
N PHE A 52 -6.81 -2.51 -8.85
CA PHE A 52 -7.61 -1.46 -8.23
C PHE A 52 -7.27 -1.18 -6.76
N LEU A 53 -6.76 -2.15 -5.98
CA LEU A 53 -6.49 -1.93 -4.56
C LEU A 53 -5.29 -0.99 -4.34
N ARG A 54 -5.53 0.11 -3.64
CA ARG A 54 -4.55 1.18 -3.41
C ARG A 54 -3.71 0.97 -2.16
N THR A 55 -4.28 0.30 -1.15
CA THR A 55 -3.72 0.28 0.21
C THR A 55 -3.08 -1.05 0.61
N THR A 56 -3.11 -2.04 -0.29
CA THR A 56 -2.41 -3.32 -0.09
C THR A 56 -1.03 -3.31 -0.71
N GLU A 57 -0.09 -4.04 -0.08
CA GLU A 57 1.27 -4.20 -0.59
C GLU A 57 1.39 -5.31 -1.65
N ARG A 58 0.49 -6.29 -1.62
CA ARG A 58 0.47 -7.47 -2.49
C ARG A 58 -0.89 -8.13 -2.47
N ILE A 59 -1.11 -9.01 -3.44
CA ILE A 59 -2.20 -9.98 -3.42
C ILE A 59 -1.57 -11.38 -3.42
N LEU A 60 -1.90 -12.18 -2.42
CA LEU A 60 -1.43 -13.56 -2.32
C LEU A 60 -2.61 -14.51 -2.55
N LEU A 61 -2.44 -15.46 -3.46
CA LEU A 61 -3.36 -16.59 -3.59
C LEU A 61 -3.10 -17.55 -2.42
N LYS A 62 -4.06 -17.68 -1.50
CA LYS A 62 -3.92 -18.52 -0.30
C LYS A 62 -3.96 -19.99 -0.69
N VAL A 63 -2.91 -20.71 -0.33
CA VAL A 63 -2.83 -22.17 -0.53
C VAL A 63 -3.43 -22.90 0.66
N ALA A 64 -2.99 -22.55 1.87
CA ALA A 64 -3.45 -23.20 3.11
C ALA A 64 -3.09 -22.41 4.38
N GLU A 65 -3.70 -22.82 5.48
CA GLU A 65 -3.21 -22.57 6.84
C GLU A 65 -2.90 -23.90 7.49
N VAL A 66 -1.67 -24.08 7.99
CA VAL A 66 -1.24 -25.33 8.64
C VAL A 66 -0.61 -25.05 10.00
N LYS A 67 -1.00 -25.80 11.02
CA LYS A 67 -0.34 -25.75 12.32
C LYS A 67 0.89 -26.65 12.29
N ALA A 68 2.07 -26.12 12.67
CA ALA A 68 3.29 -26.90 12.77
C ALA A 68 4.16 -26.39 13.92
N VAL A 69 4.61 -27.27 14.76
CA VAL A 69 5.47 -26.98 15.93
C VAL A 69 6.85 -27.62 15.80
N THR A 70 7.04 -28.49 14.80
CA THR A 70 8.33 -29.09 14.42
C THR A 70 8.55 -28.98 12.92
N PHE A 71 9.80 -29.06 12.48
CA PHE A 71 10.13 -29.04 11.05
C PHE A 71 9.62 -30.28 10.30
N GLU A 72 9.49 -31.42 10.96
CA GLU A 72 8.90 -32.64 10.42
C GLU A 72 7.41 -32.42 10.13
N GLU A 73 6.66 -31.89 11.11
CA GLU A 73 5.26 -31.53 10.90
C GLU A 73 5.07 -30.53 9.75
N LEU A 74 5.95 -29.51 9.68
CA LEU A 74 5.93 -28.53 8.61
C LEU A 74 6.16 -29.19 7.24
N PHE A 75 7.16 -30.08 7.16
CA PHE A 75 7.48 -30.81 5.94
C PHE A 75 6.30 -31.67 5.46
N GLU A 76 5.79 -32.56 6.31
CA GLU A 76 4.72 -33.50 5.95
C GLU A 76 3.41 -32.75 5.57
N LYS A 77 3.02 -31.73 6.34
CA LYS A 77 1.83 -30.95 6.05
C LYS A 77 1.97 -30.12 4.78
N THR A 78 3.15 -29.56 4.52
CA THR A 78 3.43 -28.83 3.26
C THR A 78 3.42 -29.79 2.06
N LYS A 79 4.01 -30.97 2.18
CA LYS A 79 4.02 -32.01 1.13
C LYS A 79 2.63 -32.52 0.79
N ALA A 80 1.73 -32.59 1.79
CA ALA A 80 0.34 -33.04 1.59
C ALA A 80 -0.54 -32.05 0.80
N LEU A 81 -0.12 -30.78 0.65
CA LEU A 81 -0.89 -29.78 -0.08
C LEU A 81 -0.87 -30.06 -1.60
N PRO A 82 -1.96 -29.71 -2.31
CA PRO A 82 -2.10 -29.98 -3.74
C PRO A 82 -1.39 -28.90 -4.59
N TRP A 83 -0.07 -28.85 -4.53
CA TRP A 83 0.75 -27.85 -5.21
C TRP A 83 0.59 -27.86 -6.72
N GLU A 84 0.31 -29.03 -7.32
CA GLU A 84 0.05 -29.23 -8.75
C GLU A 84 -1.18 -28.47 -9.25
N ARG A 85 -2.08 -28.05 -8.38
CA ARG A 85 -3.21 -27.19 -8.76
C ARG A 85 -2.77 -25.77 -9.11
N PHE A 86 -1.63 -25.34 -8.59
CA PHE A 86 -1.13 -23.98 -8.71
C PHE A 86 0.12 -23.88 -9.57
N ILE A 87 1.03 -24.84 -9.44
CA ILE A 87 2.36 -24.83 -10.06
C ILE A 87 2.42 -25.91 -11.13
N PRO A 88 2.48 -25.57 -12.44
CA PRO A 88 2.64 -26.52 -13.52
C PRO A 88 4.04 -27.16 -13.52
N GLU A 89 4.22 -28.21 -14.32
CA GLU A 89 5.48 -28.99 -14.40
C GLU A 89 6.71 -28.13 -14.73
N ASP A 90 6.55 -27.13 -15.60
CA ASP A 90 7.59 -26.19 -16.02
C ASP A 90 7.73 -24.97 -15.10
N GLY A 91 6.85 -24.85 -14.08
CA GLY A 91 6.78 -23.70 -13.22
C GLY A 91 8.03 -23.49 -12.36
N LYS A 92 8.52 -22.24 -12.31
CA LYS A 92 9.61 -21.86 -11.43
C LYS A 92 9.07 -21.44 -10.07
N PHE A 93 9.45 -22.16 -9.01
CA PHE A 93 8.93 -21.89 -7.67
C PHE A 93 10.02 -21.85 -6.58
N TRP A 94 9.81 -20.99 -5.61
CA TRP A 94 10.68 -20.86 -4.44
C TRP A 94 9.91 -20.24 -3.26
N VAL A 95 10.40 -20.47 -2.05
CA VAL A 95 9.86 -19.77 -0.87
C VAL A 95 10.57 -18.43 -0.73
N ALA A 96 9.94 -17.38 -1.25
CA ALA A 96 10.53 -16.04 -1.39
C ALA A 96 10.67 -15.31 -0.04
N LYS A 97 9.78 -15.60 0.91
CA LYS A 97 9.80 -14.98 2.24
C LYS A 97 9.14 -15.88 3.27
N ALA A 98 9.77 -16.00 4.42
CA ALA A 98 9.18 -16.55 5.62
C ALA A 98 9.30 -15.57 6.78
N ASN A 99 8.24 -15.41 7.55
CA ASN A 99 8.20 -14.64 8.79
C ASN A 99 7.69 -15.54 9.90
N SER A 100 8.19 -15.37 11.12
CA SER A 100 7.68 -16.10 12.26
C SER A 100 7.55 -15.20 13.47
N VAL A 101 6.37 -15.20 14.08
CA VAL A 101 6.05 -14.40 15.26
C VAL A 101 5.36 -15.29 16.29
N LYS A 102 5.86 -15.29 17.53
CA LYS A 102 5.29 -16.07 18.64
C LYS A 102 5.08 -17.55 18.30
N SER A 103 6.03 -18.18 17.59
CA SER A 103 5.96 -19.56 17.13
C SER A 103 7.22 -20.31 17.48
N LYS A 104 7.11 -21.64 17.62
CA LYS A 104 8.26 -22.53 17.94
C LYS A 104 9.26 -22.59 16.78
N LEU A 105 8.76 -22.63 15.55
CA LEU A 105 9.59 -22.50 14.34
C LEU A 105 9.85 -21.04 14.08
N PHE A 106 11.06 -20.55 14.37
CA PHE A 106 11.41 -19.14 14.35
C PHE A 106 12.47 -18.75 13.31
N SER A 107 13.19 -19.74 12.73
CA SER A 107 14.22 -19.50 11.71
C SER A 107 13.61 -19.37 10.32
N PRO A 108 13.60 -18.17 9.69
CA PRO A 108 13.04 -18.01 8.34
C PRO A 108 13.74 -18.86 7.28
N SER A 109 15.08 -18.97 7.34
CA SER A 109 15.88 -19.75 6.39
C SER A 109 15.54 -21.24 6.44
N ASP A 110 15.37 -21.81 7.66
CA ASP A 110 15.04 -23.23 7.84
C ASP A 110 13.61 -23.50 7.37
N ILE A 111 12.65 -22.62 7.68
CA ILE A 111 11.29 -22.70 7.18
C ILE A 111 11.29 -22.71 5.64
N GLN A 112 12.03 -21.80 5.02
CA GLN A 112 12.12 -21.73 3.55
C GLN A 112 12.69 -23.00 2.94
N SER A 113 13.79 -23.52 3.51
CA SER A 113 14.46 -24.72 3.03
C SER A 113 13.59 -25.97 3.15
N ILE A 114 12.98 -26.17 4.32
CA ILE A 114 12.11 -27.34 4.60
C ILE A 114 10.88 -27.30 3.69
N MET A 115 10.23 -26.16 3.55
CA MET A 115 9.05 -26.02 2.68
C MET A 115 9.41 -26.21 1.21
N LYS A 116 10.52 -25.63 0.73
CA LYS A 116 10.97 -25.85 -0.68
C LYS A 116 11.18 -27.35 -0.92
N LYS A 117 11.84 -28.08 0.00
CA LYS A 117 12.04 -29.51 -0.12
C LYS A 117 10.72 -30.28 -0.15
N ALA A 118 9.77 -29.95 0.72
CA ALA A 118 8.46 -30.61 0.78
C ALA A 118 7.66 -30.44 -0.53
N ILE A 119 7.68 -29.21 -1.11
CA ILE A 119 7.02 -28.92 -2.39
C ILE A 119 7.66 -29.70 -3.54
N VAL A 120 8.99 -29.73 -3.59
CA VAL A 120 9.76 -30.52 -4.58
C VAL A 120 9.36 -32.00 -4.50
N GLU A 121 9.31 -32.59 -3.31
CA GLU A 121 8.92 -33.98 -3.11
C GLU A 121 7.48 -34.25 -3.58
N ARG A 122 6.56 -33.35 -3.28
CA ARG A 122 5.17 -33.46 -3.77
C ARG A 122 5.10 -33.44 -5.29
N LEU A 123 5.68 -32.43 -5.92
CA LEU A 123 5.58 -32.24 -7.36
C LEU A 123 6.35 -33.28 -8.15
N LYS A 124 7.49 -33.78 -7.66
CA LYS A 124 8.16 -34.95 -8.21
C LYS A 124 7.27 -36.18 -8.27
N GLY A 125 6.55 -36.44 -7.17
CA GLY A 125 5.63 -37.58 -7.08
C GLY A 125 4.45 -37.45 -8.01
N VAL A 126 3.90 -36.25 -8.19
CA VAL A 126 2.73 -36.00 -9.05
C VAL A 126 3.10 -36.01 -10.53
N TYR A 127 4.18 -35.32 -10.92
CA TYR A 127 4.57 -35.17 -12.32
C TYR A 127 5.46 -36.33 -12.83
N GLY A 128 5.96 -37.19 -11.93
CA GLY A 128 6.86 -38.30 -12.32
C GLY A 128 8.21 -37.85 -12.82
N ILE A 129 8.67 -36.65 -12.45
CA ILE A 129 9.94 -36.05 -12.89
C ILE A 129 10.97 -36.02 -11.77
N SER A 130 12.24 -36.09 -12.13
CA SER A 130 13.36 -35.93 -11.19
C SER A 130 14.00 -34.53 -11.23
N TRP A 131 13.74 -33.78 -12.30
CA TRP A 131 14.30 -32.46 -12.57
C TRP A 131 13.19 -31.51 -13.02
N PHE A 132 13.19 -30.28 -12.48
CA PHE A 132 12.27 -29.22 -12.90
C PHE A 132 12.97 -28.30 -13.89
N PRO A 133 12.39 -28.08 -15.10
CA PRO A 133 13.00 -27.19 -16.10
C PRO A 133 13.09 -25.73 -15.62
N GLU A 134 12.14 -25.28 -14.81
CA GLU A 134 12.05 -23.91 -14.26
C GLU A 134 12.10 -22.80 -15.33
N ASP A 135 11.64 -23.10 -16.56
CA ASP A 135 11.60 -22.20 -17.71
C ASP A 135 10.23 -21.58 -17.97
N GLY A 136 9.21 -22.01 -17.22
CA GLY A 136 7.87 -21.45 -17.24
C GLY A 136 7.64 -20.27 -16.31
N ALA A 137 6.38 -20.00 -15.97
CA ALA A 137 5.97 -18.90 -15.10
C ALA A 137 6.53 -19.04 -13.68
N SER A 138 6.69 -17.92 -13.01
CA SER A 138 7.26 -17.84 -11.65
C SER A 138 6.18 -17.86 -10.56
N PHE A 139 6.39 -18.67 -9.51
CA PHE A 139 5.48 -18.88 -8.39
C PHE A 139 6.19 -18.65 -7.04
N PRO A 140 6.43 -17.39 -6.64
CA PRO A 140 7.07 -17.10 -5.35
C PRO A 140 6.09 -17.33 -4.21
N ILE A 141 6.48 -18.18 -3.26
CA ILE A 141 5.68 -18.57 -2.11
C ILE A 141 6.07 -17.70 -0.92
N ARG A 142 5.08 -17.26 -0.16
CA ARG A 142 5.25 -16.50 1.06
C ARG A 142 4.59 -17.22 2.22
N VAL A 143 5.27 -17.22 3.35
CA VAL A 143 4.84 -17.93 4.56
C VAL A 143 4.89 -16.99 5.75
N ALA A 144 3.81 -16.95 6.49
CA ALA A 144 3.72 -16.18 7.73
C ALA A 144 3.29 -17.10 8.87
N PHE A 145 4.21 -17.35 9.79
CA PHE A 145 3.89 -18.03 11.04
C PHE A 145 3.40 -17.05 12.09
N MET A 146 2.27 -17.36 12.69
CA MET A 146 1.73 -16.68 13.86
C MET A 146 1.16 -17.72 14.84
N LYS A 147 1.72 -17.78 16.05
CA LYS A 147 1.28 -18.73 17.10
C LYS A 147 1.21 -20.19 16.58
N ASP A 148 2.29 -20.63 15.96
CA ASP A 148 2.46 -21.95 15.37
C ASP A 148 1.55 -22.30 14.17
N ILE A 149 0.84 -21.33 13.63
CA ILE A 149 0.04 -21.49 12.40
C ILE A 149 0.77 -20.80 11.26
N ALA A 150 1.10 -21.56 10.21
CA ALA A 150 1.66 -21.07 8.96
C ALA A 150 0.53 -20.73 8.00
N THR A 151 0.40 -19.47 7.62
CA THR A 151 -0.40 -19.02 6.48
C THR A 151 0.50 -19.05 5.24
N ILE A 152 0.10 -19.80 4.22
CA ILE A 152 0.88 -20.04 3.00
C ILE A 152 0.14 -19.43 1.83
N GLY A 153 0.80 -18.58 1.05
CA GLY A 153 0.26 -17.96 -0.14
C GLY A 153 1.27 -17.84 -1.27
N ILE A 154 0.79 -17.81 -2.52
CA ILE A 154 1.59 -17.58 -3.72
C ILE A 154 1.40 -16.12 -4.13
N ASP A 155 2.49 -15.39 -4.37
CA ASP A 155 2.49 -13.96 -4.70
C ASP A 155 2.03 -13.73 -6.14
N THR A 156 0.86 -13.15 -6.33
CA THR A 156 0.30 -12.83 -7.64
C THR A 156 0.82 -11.52 -8.22
N SER A 157 1.30 -10.63 -7.35
CA SER A 157 1.69 -9.26 -7.70
C SER A 157 3.12 -9.14 -8.24
N GLY A 158 4.07 -9.91 -7.68
CA GLY A 158 5.50 -9.83 -7.99
C GLY A 158 6.18 -8.63 -7.34
N VAL A 159 6.40 -7.57 -8.07
CA VAL A 159 6.89 -6.30 -7.52
C VAL A 159 5.82 -5.71 -6.59
N SER A 160 6.23 -5.17 -5.44
CA SER A 160 5.29 -4.64 -4.44
C SER A 160 4.36 -3.57 -5.03
N LEU A 161 3.07 -3.57 -4.64
CA LEU A 161 2.04 -2.71 -5.23
C LEU A 161 2.24 -1.22 -4.93
N HIS A 162 3.00 -0.84 -3.88
CA HIS A 162 3.37 0.56 -3.71
C HIS A 162 4.18 1.12 -4.89
N LYS A 163 4.94 0.28 -5.59
CA LYS A 163 5.63 0.70 -6.82
C LYS A 163 4.65 0.82 -7.98
N ARG A 164 3.95 1.96 -8.05
CA ARG A 164 2.92 2.26 -9.08
C ARG A 164 3.49 2.40 -10.50
N GLY A 165 4.82 2.54 -10.63
CA GLY A 165 5.50 2.79 -11.90
C GLY A 165 5.83 4.27 -12.17
N TYR A 166 5.21 5.21 -11.48
CA TYR A 166 5.44 6.64 -11.70
C TYR A 166 6.67 7.20 -10.99
N ARG A 167 7.11 6.60 -9.87
CA ARG A 167 8.25 7.11 -9.09
C ARG A 167 9.56 6.70 -9.73
N GLN A 168 10.15 7.60 -10.49
CA GLN A 168 11.48 7.43 -11.10
C GLN A 168 12.55 8.19 -10.33
N MET A 169 12.20 9.30 -9.68
CA MET A 169 13.08 10.10 -8.86
C MET A 169 12.63 10.06 -7.40
N THR A 170 13.57 9.84 -6.49
CA THR A 170 13.30 9.75 -5.06
C THR A 170 14.09 10.82 -4.30
N VAL A 171 13.50 11.32 -3.24
CA VAL A 171 14.18 12.05 -2.17
C VAL A 171 14.45 11.08 -1.01
N LYS A 172 15.16 11.53 0.03
CA LYS A 172 15.37 10.71 1.24
C LYS A 172 14.04 10.26 1.86
N ALA A 173 13.94 8.96 2.15
CA ALA A 173 12.87 8.33 2.93
C ALA A 173 11.43 8.78 2.58
N PRO A 174 10.99 8.68 1.31
CA PRO A 174 9.63 9.04 0.95
C PRO A 174 8.64 8.08 1.61
N ILE A 175 7.46 8.59 1.97
CA ILE A 175 6.33 7.74 2.35
C ILE A 175 5.97 6.80 1.19
N THR A 176 5.59 5.55 1.49
CA THR A 176 5.14 4.63 0.44
C THR A 176 3.78 5.06 -0.11
N GLU A 177 3.54 4.79 -1.38
CA GLU A 177 2.31 5.16 -2.08
C GLU A 177 1.08 4.51 -1.46
N THR A 178 1.18 3.24 -1.05
CA THR A 178 0.10 2.51 -0.35
C THR A 178 -0.26 3.14 0.98
N LEU A 179 0.74 3.58 1.75
CA LEU A 179 0.51 4.28 3.01
C LEU A 179 -0.10 5.67 2.77
N ALA A 180 0.44 6.44 1.83
CA ALA A 180 -0.09 7.76 1.49
C ALA A 180 -1.56 7.67 1.03
N ALA A 181 -1.87 6.73 0.15
CA ALA A 181 -3.24 6.45 -0.29
C ALA A 181 -4.17 6.15 0.89
N ALA A 182 -3.75 5.25 1.79
CA ALA A 182 -4.54 4.88 2.95
C ALA A 182 -4.80 6.06 3.90
N LEU A 183 -3.79 6.92 4.09
CA LEU A 183 -3.94 8.12 4.93
C LEU A 183 -4.89 9.13 4.30
N ILE A 184 -4.87 9.34 2.99
CA ILE A 184 -5.85 10.17 2.28
C ILE A 184 -7.25 9.58 2.47
N MET A 185 -7.42 8.27 2.30
CA MET A 185 -8.71 7.58 2.45
C MET A 185 -9.25 7.58 3.89
N LEU A 186 -8.42 7.82 4.90
CA LEU A 186 -8.84 8.04 6.29
C LEU A 186 -9.42 9.45 6.51
N THR A 187 -9.20 10.37 5.58
CA THR A 187 -9.75 11.72 5.66
C THR A 187 -11.12 11.80 4.96
N PRO A 188 -11.93 12.83 5.22
CA PRO A 188 -13.16 13.06 4.47
C PRO A 188 -12.96 13.78 3.13
N TRP A 189 -11.72 13.96 2.67
CA TRP A 189 -11.44 14.55 1.36
C TRP A 189 -11.87 13.63 0.22
N LYS A 190 -12.45 14.20 -0.84
CA LYS A 190 -13.03 13.48 -1.99
C LYS A 190 -12.68 14.11 -3.35
N GLY A 191 -11.65 14.96 -3.42
CA GLY A 191 -11.31 15.69 -4.63
C GLY A 191 -12.14 16.97 -4.85
N ASP A 192 -13.13 17.22 -4.02
CA ASP A 192 -14.08 18.35 -4.12
C ASP A 192 -13.57 19.65 -3.49
N ARG A 193 -12.55 19.58 -2.68
CA ARG A 193 -11.97 20.71 -1.92
C ARG A 193 -10.47 20.74 -2.07
N ILE A 194 -9.88 21.92 -1.83
CA ILE A 194 -8.45 22.07 -1.88
C ILE A 194 -7.73 21.13 -0.91
N LEU A 195 -6.66 20.52 -1.40
CA LEU A 195 -5.71 19.73 -0.62
C LEU A 195 -4.31 20.34 -0.79
N VAL A 196 -3.62 20.56 0.30
CA VAL A 196 -2.24 21.06 0.31
C VAL A 196 -1.34 20.10 1.09
N ASP A 197 -0.20 19.74 0.50
CA ASP A 197 0.91 19.13 1.20
C ASP A 197 2.08 20.12 1.25
N PRO A 198 2.34 20.77 2.41
CA PRO A 198 3.41 21.77 2.54
C PRO A 198 4.81 21.17 2.71
N PHE A 199 4.95 19.85 2.70
CA PHE A 199 6.21 19.10 2.74
C PHE A 199 6.19 17.98 1.73
N CYS A 200 5.84 18.31 0.47
CA CYS A 200 5.48 17.31 -0.52
C CYS A 200 6.64 16.40 -0.98
N GLY A 201 7.89 16.82 -0.76
CA GLY A 201 9.05 16.06 -1.20
C GLY A 201 8.95 15.67 -2.68
N SER A 202 9.02 14.38 -2.99
CA SER A 202 8.84 13.84 -4.35
C SER A 202 7.39 13.73 -4.82
N GLY A 203 6.43 14.34 -4.09
CA GLY A 203 5.04 14.50 -4.51
C GLY A 203 4.10 13.36 -4.18
N THR A 204 4.42 12.46 -3.25
CA THR A 204 3.61 11.24 -3.03
C THR A 204 2.16 11.54 -2.67
N PHE A 205 1.87 12.36 -1.66
CA PHE A 205 0.49 12.72 -1.29
C PHE A 205 -0.26 13.44 -2.40
N PRO A 206 0.28 14.51 -3.03
CA PRO A 206 -0.38 15.19 -4.14
C PRO A 206 -0.69 14.25 -5.32
N ILE A 207 0.24 13.35 -5.68
CA ILE A 207 0.06 12.43 -6.81
C ILE A 207 -1.01 11.38 -6.49
N GLU A 208 -0.94 10.71 -5.33
CA GLU A 208 -1.95 9.72 -4.92
C GLU A 208 -3.34 10.37 -4.80
N ALA A 209 -3.42 11.61 -4.27
CA ALA A 209 -4.66 12.37 -4.22
C ALA A 209 -5.22 12.68 -5.62
N ALA A 210 -4.37 13.12 -6.55
CA ALA A 210 -4.78 13.40 -7.93
C ALA A 210 -5.24 12.14 -8.68
N MET A 211 -4.51 11.02 -8.50
CA MET A 211 -4.93 9.72 -9.06
C MET A 211 -6.29 9.28 -8.49
N MET A 212 -6.52 9.47 -7.19
CA MET A 212 -7.83 9.16 -6.58
C MET A 212 -8.95 10.07 -7.11
N ALA A 213 -8.70 11.38 -7.22
CA ALA A 213 -9.68 12.33 -7.74
C ALA A 213 -10.05 12.01 -9.19
N ALA A 214 -9.06 11.67 -10.01
CA ALA A 214 -9.25 11.30 -11.42
C ALA A 214 -9.69 9.84 -11.61
N ASN A 215 -9.90 9.08 -10.52
CA ASN A 215 -10.24 7.66 -10.52
C ASN A 215 -9.26 6.78 -11.34
N ILE A 216 -7.97 7.13 -11.36
CA ILE A 216 -6.92 6.35 -12.01
C ILE A 216 -6.58 5.16 -11.11
N ALA A 217 -6.73 3.95 -11.62
CA ALA A 217 -6.38 2.75 -10.87
C ALA A 217 -4.85 2.63 -10.67
N PRO A 218 -4.37 2.23 -9.47
CA PRO A 218 -2.94 2.22 -9.15
C PRO A 218 -2.13 1.18 -9.94
N GLY A 219 -2.81 0.18 -10.52
CA GLY A 219 -2.20 -0.90 -11.28
C GLY A 219 -2.03 -0.65 -12.78
N MET A 220 -2.57 0.45 -13.34
CA MET A 220 -2.63 0.66 -14.80
C MET A 220 -1.28 0.77 -15.50
N ASN A 221 -0.24 1.23 -14.80
CA ASN A 221 1.08 1.50 -15.40
C ASN A 221 2.15 0.48 -14.97
N ARG A 222 1.73 -0.76 -14.72
CA ARG A 222 2.64 -1.83 -14.31
C ARG A 222 2.14 -3.20 -14.77
N SER A 223 3.00 -4.22 -14.72
CA SER A 223 2.66 -5.63 -14.90
C SER A 223 2.57 -6.36 -13.55
N PHE A 224 1.97 -7.53 -13.58
CA PHE A 224 1.79 -8.42 -12.45
C PHE A 224 2.29 -9.81 -12.76
N LEU A 225 2.80 -10.50 -11.75
CA LEU A 225 3.41 -11.81 -11.94
C LEU A 225 2.40 -12.85 -12.45
N ALA A 226 1.17 -12.79 -11.94
CA ALA A 226 0.11 -13.73 -12.32
C ALA A 226 -0.46 -13.53 -13.74
N GLU A 227 -0.02 -12.52 -14.50
CA GLU A 227 -0.32 -12.40 -15.93
C GLU A 227 0.23 -13.59 -16.73
N ASP A 228 1.30 -14.20 -16.24
CA ASP A 228 1.90 -15.40 -16.84
C ASP A 228 1.23 -16.70 -16.42
N TRP A 229 0.33 -16.70 -15.43
CA TRP A 229 -0.35 -17.89 -14.90
C TRP A 229 -1.60 -18.26 -15.72
N LYS A 230 -1.45 -18.49 -17.02
CA LYS A 230 -2.55 -18.66 -17.98
C LYS A 230 -3.54 -19.78 -17.62
N HIS A 231 -3.10 -20.79 -16.86
CA HIS A 231 -3.93 -21.91 -16.41
C HIS A 231 -4.81 -21.54 -15.20
N LEU A 232 -4.43 -20.53 -14.40
CA LEU A 232 -5.19 -20.04 -13.24
C LEU A 232 -5.93 -18.74 -13.54
N VAL A 233 -5.24 -17.80 -14.22
CA VAL A 233 -5.78 -16.47 -14.53
C VAL A 233 -5.69 -16.24 -16.04
N PRO A 234 -6.77 -16.48 -16.78
CA PRO A 234 -6.82 -16.23 -18.21
C PRO A 234 -6.45 -14.77 -18.55
N ARG A 235 -5.75 -14.57 -19.65
CA ARG A 235 -5.36 -13.23 -20.10
C ARG A 235 -6.53 -12.24 -20.22
N LYS A 236 -7.71 -12.76 -20.56
CA LYS A 236 -8.93 -11.96 -20.64
C LYS A 236 -9.21 -11.22 -19.34
N CYS A 237 -9.00 -11.84 -18.17
CA CYS A 237 -9.24 -11.19 -16.87
C CYS A 237 -8.39 -9.92 -16.70
N TRP A 238 -7.15 -9.94 -17.19
CA TRP A 238 -6.24 -8.80 -17.14
C TRP A 238 -6.62 -7.70 -18.13
N TYR A 239 -7.05 -8.08 -19.35
CA TYR A 239 -7.54 -7.13 -20.34
C TYR A 239 -8.82 -6.46 -19.87
N ASP A 240 -9.79 -7.21 -19.36
CA ASP A 240 -11.05 -6.68 -18.85
C ASP A 240 -10.80 -5.72 -17.67
N ALA A 241 -9.93 -6.08 -16.73
CA ALA A 241 -9.55 -5.20 -15.62
C ALA A 241 -8.86 -3.90 -16.07
N LEU A 242 -8.00 -3.97 -17.09
CA LEU A 242 -7.34 -2.78 -17.64
C LEU A 242 -8.31 -1.89 -18.42
N GLU A 243 -9.18 -2.48 -19.24
CA GLU A 243 -10.21 -1.77 -20.00
C GLU A 243 -11.14 -1.02 -19.07
N GLU A 244 -11.68 -1.70 -18.05
CA GLU A 244 -12.51 -1.06 -17.04
C GLU A 244 -11.76 0.05 -16.29
N ALA A 245 -10.50 -0.18 -15.92
CA ALA A 245 -9.68 0.83 -15.27
C ALA A 245 -9.51 2.09 -16.14
N GLN A 246 -9.37 1.94 -17.47
CA GLN A 246 -9.26 3.03 -18.42
C GLN A 246 -10.59 3.78 -18.60
N ASP A 247 -11.69 3.06 -18.64
CA ASP A 247 -13.05 3.62 -18.81
C ASP A 247 -13.50 4.41 -17.58
N LEU A 248 -13.05 4.00 -16.39
CA LEU A 248 -13.34 4.67 -15.13
C LEU A 248 -12.56 5.96 -14.92
N VAL A 249 -11.55 6.27 -15.73
CA VAL A 249 -10.76 7.51 -15.59
C VAL A 249 -11.60 8.74 -15.87
N ASN A 250 -11.75 9.58 -14.87
CA ASN A 250 -12.39 10.89 -15.01
C ASN A 250 -11.38 11.93 -15.53
N ARG A 251 -11.38 12.16 -16.84
CA ARG A 251 -10.47 13.09 -17.54
C ARG A 251 -10.86 14.57 -17.37
N ASP A 252 -12.12 14.82 -17.03
CA ASP A 252 -12.68 16.17 -16.89
C ASP A 252 -12.73 16.65 -15.43
N ILE A 253 -12.09 15.92 -14.53
CA ILE A 253 -12.09 16.25 -13.10
C ILE A 253 -11.45 17.63 -12.88
N LYS A 254 -12.14 18.45 -12.10
CA LYS A 254 -11.61 19.72 -11.60
C LYS A 254 -11.32 19.58 -10.13
N THR A 255 -10.07 19.63 -9.78
CA THR A 255 -9.59 19.57 -8.38
C THR A 255 -8.55 20.65 -8.12
N ASP A 256 -8.31 20.96 -6.85
CA ASP A 256 -7.32 21.94 -6.41
C ASP A 256 -6.35 21.23 -5.47
N ILE A 257 -5.26 20.70 -6.01
CA ILE A 257 -4.24 20.00 -5.27
C ILE A 257 -2.93 20.75 -5.38
N GLN A 258 -2.30 21.04 -4.24
CA GLN A 258 -1.07 21.81 -4.19
C GLN A 258 -0.01 21.08 -3.38
N GLY A 259 1.21 21.04 -3.90
CA GLY A 259 2.38 20.51 -3.24
C GLY A 259 3.44 21.59 -3.06
N TYR A 260 3.91 21.81 -1.84
CA TYR A 260 4.96 22.76 -1.53
C TYR A 260 6.16 22.06 -0.90
N ASP A 261 7.32 22.59 -1.19
CA ASP A 261 8.57 22.21 -0.55
C ASP A 261 9.54 23.40 -0.58
N ILE A 262 10.56 23.40 0.25
CA ILE A 262 11.66 24.37 0.20
C ILE A 262 12.80 23.94 -0.72
N ASP A 263 12.83 22.64 -1.08
CA ASP A 263 13.87 22.01 -1.89
C ASP A 263 13.43 21.97 -3.37
N ASP A 264 14.14 22.69 -4.23
CA ASP A 264 13.87 22.74 -5.66
C ASP A 264 14.10 21.37 -6.36
N GLU A 265 15.05 20.56 -5.88
CA GLU A 265 15.30 19.22 -6.43
C GLU A 265 14.15 18.25 -6.08
N ALA A 266 13.60 18.36 -4.87
CA ALA A 266 12.41 17.64 -4.49
C ALA A 266 11.21 18.01 -5.38
N LEU A 267 11.02 19.29 -5.68
CA LEU A 267 9.96 19.76 -6.57
C LEU A 267 10.16 19.32 -8.04
N LYS A 268 11.39 19.27 -8.52
CA LYS A 268 11.69 18.67 -9.83
C LYS A 268 11.27 17.20 -9.88
N ALA A 269 11.65 16.44 -8.84
CA ALA A 269 11.25 15.05 -8.71
C ALA A 269 9.72 14.91 -8.66
N ALA A 270 9.03 15.76 -7.88
CA ALA A 270 7.57 15.75 -7.77
C ALA A 270 6.88 16.00 -9.13
N ARG A 271 7.32 17.00 -9.90
CA ARG A 271 6.77 17.27 -11.25
C ARG A 271 7.03 16.11 -12.21
N SER A 272 8.25 15.56 -12.22
CA SER A 272 8.58 14.40 -13.05
C SER A 272 7.70 13.18 -12.72
N ASN A 273 7.55 12.88 -11.43
CA ASN A 273 6.71 11.77 -10.97
C ASN A 273 5.22 12.00 -11.31
N ALA A 274 4.71 13.23 -11.12
CA ALA A 274 3.32 13.57 -11.47
C ALA A 274 3.06 13.44 -12.99
N LYS A 275 4.02 13.81 -13.82
CA LYS A 275 3.97 13.61 -15.27
C LYS A 275 3.92 12.13 -15.63
N MET A 276 4.76 11.31 -15.00
CA MET A 276 4.76 9.84 -15.21
C MET A 276 3.45 9.19 -14.73
N ALA A 277 2.82 9.74 -13.68
CA ALA A 277 1.51 9.31 -13.22
C ALA A 277 0.34 9.83 -14.10
N GLY A 278 0.59 10.74 -15.05
CA GLY A 278 -0.43 11.34 -15.91
C GLY A 278 -1.30 12.39 -15.22
N VAL A 279 -0.88 12.93 -14.06
CA VAL A 279 -1.67 13.84 -13.22
C VAL A 279 -1.03 15.22 -13.00
N GLU A 280 0.03 15.54 -13.74
CA GLU A 280 0.74 16.81 -13.59
C GLU A 280 -0.18 18.03 -13.71
N HIS A 281 -1.15 17.99 -14.61
CA HIS A 281 -2.12 19.05 -14.88
C HIS A 281 -3.12 19.27 -13.73
N LEU A 282 -3.23 18.35 -12.79
CA LEU A 282 -4.12 18.41 -11.62
C LEU A 282 -3.43 18.97 -10.38
N ILE A 283 -2.09 19.18 -10.42
CA ILE A 283 -1.31 19.49 -9.23
C ILE A 283 -0.49 20.77 -9.48
N HIS A 284 -0.59 21.72 -8.54
CA HIS A 284 0.27 22.89 -8.52
C HIS A 284 1.46 22.67 -7.57
N PHE A 285 2.68 22.58 -8.10
CA PHE A 285 3.91 22.49 -7.31
C PHE A 285 4.63 23.83 -7.23
N GLN A 286 4.96 24.29 -6.03
CA GLN A 286 5.64 25.57 -5.81
C GLN A 286 6.64 25.48 -4.67
N ARG A 287 7.79 26.17 -4.84
CA ARG A 287 8.72 26.40 -3.73
C ARG A 287 8.09 27.37 -2.74
N ARG A 288 7.80 26.90 -1.54
CA ARG A 288 7.19 27.72 -0.48
C ARG A 288 7.46 27.09 0.90
N PRO A 289 8.06 27.84 1.83
CA PRO A 289 8.18 27.37 3.21
C PRO A 289 6.80 27.35 3.90
N VAL A 290 6.61 26.43 4.85
CA VAL A 290 5.32 26.24 5.53
C VAL A 290 4.84 27.51 6.24
N LYS A 291 5.72 28.33 6.81
CA LYS A 291 5.39 29.61 7.46
C LYS A 291 4.71 30.63 6.54
N GLU A 292 4.84 30.48 5.23
CA GLU A 292 4.20 31.31 4.21
C GLU A 292 2.89 30.71 3.68
N LEU A 293 2.47 29.58 4.21
CA LEU A 293 1.21 28.94 3.79
C LEU A 293 0.02 29.83 4.15
N ARG A 294 -0.66 30.33 3.14
CA ARG A 294 -1.89 31.12 3.23
C ARG A 294 -2.81 30.69 2.08
N HIS A 295 -4.09 30.66 2.32
CA HIS A 295 -5.05 30.32 1.27
C HIS A 295 -6.39 31.03 1.48
N PRO A 296 -6.98 31.63 0.43
CA PRO A 296 -8.23 32.41 0.57
C PRO A 296 -9.50 31.52 0.66
N LYS A 297 -9.45 30.27 0.13
CA LYS A 297 -10.60 29.37 0.18
C LYS A 297 -10.73 28.73 1.56
N PRO A 298 -11.91 28.71 2.19
CA PRO A 298 -12.15 27.99 3.44
C PRO A 298 -12.34 26.48 3.22
N TYR A 299 -12.35 25.71 4.31
CA TYR A 299 -12.65 24.27 4.35
C TYR A 299 -11.67 23.37 3.59
N GLY A 300 -10.41 23.80 3.44
CA GLY A 300 -9.37 22.99 2.81
C GLY A 300 -8.81 21.90 3.71
N PHE A 301 -7.88 21.17 3.13
CA PHE A 301 -7.16 20.08 3.81
C PHE A 301 -5.65 20.27 3.71
N ILE A 302 -4.96 20.10 4.83
CA ILE A 302 -3.54 19.77 4.85
C ILE A 302 -3.44 18.27 5.09
N ILE A 303 -2.72 17.55 4.21
CA ILE A 303 -2.36 16.14 4.41
C ILE A 303 -0.87 16.03 4.14
N THR A 304 -0.08 15.69 5.16
CA THR A 304 1.37 15.89 5.06
C THR A 304 2.20 14.93 5.91
N ASN A 305 3.46 14.76 5.49
CA ASN A 305 4.50 13.98 6.14
C ASN A 305 5.73 14.88 6.37
N PRO A 306 5.72 15.75 7.40
CA PRO A 306 6.85 16.64 7.68
C PRO A 306 8.08 15.88 8.16
N PRO A 307 9.27 16.47 8.15
CA PRO A 307 10.50 15.87 8.69
C PRO A 307 10.34 15.39 10.14
N TYR A 308 10.96 14.24 10.45
CA TYR A 308 10.93 13.63 11.79
C TYR A 308 12.20 13.90 12.62
N GLY A 309 13.24 14.46 11.99
CA GLY A 309 14.52 14.67 12.64
C GLY A 309 15.34 13.39 12.77
N GLU A 310 15.82 12.85 11.66
CA GLU A 310 16.68 11.67 11.66
C GLU A 310 18.08 11.95 12.23
N ARG A 311 18.56 13.19 12.08
CA ARG A 311 19.86 13.65 12.60
C ARG A 311 19.69 14.53 13.84
N LEU A 312 20.73 14.65 14.66
CA LEU A 312 20.72 15.47 15.88
C LEU A 312 20.39 16.94 15.60
N GLU A 313 20.99 17.52 14.56
CA GLU A 313 20.75 18.91 14.14
C GLU A 313 19.29 19.12 13.67
N GLU A 314 18.75 18.15 12.92
CA GLU A 314 17.35 18.14 12.48
C GLU A 314 16.40 18.06 13.68
N LYS A 315 16.73 17.25 14.70
CA LYS A 315 15.92 17.13 15.93
C LYS A 315 15.83 18.45 16.70
N ALA A 316 16.92 19.22 16.75
CA ALA A 316 16.94 20.53 17.41
C ALA A 316 16.03 21.55 16.70
N ALA A 317 15.83 21.44 15.39
CA ALA A 317 14.98 22.33 14.60
C ALA A 317 13.48 21.96 14.66
N LEU A 318 13.11 20.73 15.05
CA LEU A 318 11.72 20.27 15.06
C LEU A 318 10.76 21.14 15.85
N PRO A 319 11.07 21.60 17.10
CA PRO A 319 10.15 22.44 17.86
C PRO A 319 9.79 23.74 17.11
N GLY A 320 10.76 24.36 16.43
CA GLY A 320 10.54 25.54 15.60
C GLY A 320 9.64 25.26 14.40
N LEU A 321 9.95 24.19 13.66
CA LEU A 321 9.21 23.77 12.49
C LEU A 321 7.73 23.45 12.83
N TYR A 322 7.48 22.72 13.92
CA TYR A 322 6.11 22.35 14.30
C TYR A 322 5.32 23.56 14.84
N ARG A 323 5.97 24.56 15.43
CA ARG A 323 5.32 25.86 15.73
C ARG A 323 4.91 26.59 14.45
N GLU A 324 5.79 26.67 13.44
CA GLU A 324 5.47 27.27 12.15
C GLU A 324 4.29 26.55 11.46
N ILE A 325 4.21 25.21 11.55
CA ILE A 325 3.05 24.43 11.08
C ILE A 325 1.79 24.87 11.81
N GLY A 326 1.83 24.95 13.14
CA GLY A 326 0.68 25.36 13.96
C GLY A 326 0.19 26.78 13.66
N GLU A 327 1.10 27.74 13.57
CA GLU A 327 0.80 29.14 13.23
C GLU A 327 0.17 29.27 11.83
N SER A 328 0.72 28.56 10.85
CA SER A 328 0.20 28.57 9.49
C SER A 328 -1.18 27.94 9.42
N PHE A 329 -1.38 26.82 10.12
CA PHE A 329 -2.70 26.15 10.19
C PHE A 329 -3.75 27.04 10.88
N ALA A 330 -3.39 27.72 11.97
CA ALA A 330 -4.30 28.64 12.67
C ALA A 330 -4.76 29.81 11.79
N GLY A 331 -3.95 30.21 10.80
CA GLY A 331 -4.28 31.25 9.83
C GLY A 331 -5.21 30.82 8.69
N LEU A 332 -5.57 29.53 8.60
CA LEU A 332 -6.43 28.98 7.55
C LEU A 332 -7.88 28.85 8.01
N ASP A 333 -8.82 29.46 7.28
CA ASP A 333 -10.24 29.50 7.67
C ASP A 333 -10.91 28.13 7.53
N LYS A 334 -11.26 27.52 8.66
CA LYS A 334 -12.04 26.26 8.74
C LYS A 334 -11.37 25.05 8.08
N TRP A 335 -10.03 25.04 8.01
CA TRP A 335 -9.29 23.91 7.45
C TRP A 335 -9.18 22.73 8.41
N SER A 336 -8.98 21.57 7.84
CA SER A 336 -8.56 20.36 8.58
C SER A 336 -7.09 20.05 8.25
N MET A 337 -6.34 19.60 9.25
CA MET A 337 -4.96 19.16 9.07
C MET A 337 -4.81 17.69 9.52
N TYR A 338 -4.15 16.93 8.66
CA TYR A 338 -3.82 15.53 8.86
C TYR A 338 -2.32 15.36 8.68
N LEU A 339 -1.66 14.87 9.71
CA LEU A 339 -0.21 14.86 9.70
C LEU A 339 0.29 13.52 10.26
N ILE A 340 1.19 12.85 9.54
CA ILE A 340 1.89 11.66 10.01
C ILE A 340 3.29 12.03 10.49
N THR A 341 3.64 11.64 11.72
CA THR A 341 4.98 11.92 12.29
C THR A 341 5.35 10.93 13.38
N SER A 342 6.65 10.75 13.60
CA SER A 342 7.19 10.07 14.78
C SER A 342 7.59 11.05 15.90
N TYR A 343 7.45 12.37 15.67
CA TYR A 343 7.78 13.39 16.66
C TYR A 343 6.74 13.41 17.78
N ASP A 344 7.15 13.02 18.98
CA ASP A 344 6.27 12.81 20.14
C ASP A 344 5.71 14.11 20.74
N LYS A 345 6.37 15.25 20.50
CA LYS A 345 5.94 16.58 20.98
C LYS A 345 5.12 17.36 19.95
N ALA A 346 4.69 16.72 18.87
CA ALA A 346 4.01 17.38 17.75
C ALA A 346 2.80 18.22 18.19
N GLU A 347 1.91 17.70 19.04
CA GLU A 347 0.74 18.43 19.53
C GLU A 347 1.13 19.67 20.37
N ASN A 348 2.15 19.55 21.23
CA ASN A 348 2.63 20.66 22.07
C ASN A 348 3.19 21.80 21.22
N ASP A 349 4.05 21.48 20.25
CA ASP A 349 4.72 22.47 19.44
C ASP A 349 3.81 23.07 18.37
N ILE A 350 2.83 22.33 17.86
CA ILE A 350 1.72 22.86 17.04
C ILE A 350 0.82 23.81 17.84
N GLY A 351 0.80 23.69 19.18
CA GLY A 351 -0.04 24.51 20.06
C GLY A 351 -1.50 24.13 20.07
N ARG A 352 -1.85 22.96 19.55
CA ARG A 352 -3.22 22.39 19.53
C ARG A 352 -3.18 20.89 19.73
N LYS A 353 -4.08 20.39 20.59
CA LYS A 353 -4.33 18.95 20.75
C LYS A 353 -5.12 18.42 19.55
N ALA A 354 -4.71 17.25 19.04
CA ALA A 354 -5.43 16.59 17.96
C ALA A 354 -6.79 16.07 18.41
N ASP A 355 -7.80 16.17 17.57
CA ASP A 355 -9.14 15.61 17.81
C ASP A 355 -9.11 14.08 17.83
N LYS A 356 -8.22 13.50 17.01
CA LYS A 356 -7.94 12.06 16.94
C LYS A 356 -6.48 11.81 16.61
N ASN A 357 -5.94 10.69 17.08
CA ASN A 357 -4.68 10.18 16.61
C ASN A 357 -4.79 8.66 16.35
N ARG A 358 -3.97 8.16 15.46
CA ARG A 358 -3.88 6.74 15.13
C ARG A 358 -2.41 6.34 15.07
N LYS A 359 -2.04 5.31 15.81
CA LYS A 359 -0.71 4.70 15.72
C LYS A 359 -0.61 3.92 14.40
N ILE A 360 0.42 4.22 13.61
CA ILE A 360 0.71 3.58 12.32
C ILE A 360 2.21 3.31 12.25
N TYR A 361 2.60 2.25 11.55
CA TYR A 361 4.00 1.98 11.29
C TYR A 361 4.35 2.37 9.85
N ASN A 362 5.34 3.26 9.70
CA ASN A 362 5.96 3.57 8.41
C ASN A 362 7.27 2.77 8.32
N GLY A 363 7.24 1.62 7.66
CA GLY A 363 8.29 0.63 7.75
C GLY A 363 8.46 0.12 9.19
N MET A 364 9.67 0.27 9.75
CA MET A 364 9.97 -0.09 11.14
C MET A 364 9.70 1.07 12.12
N LEU A 365 9.44 2.26 11.61
CA LEU A 365 9.28 3.46 12.42
C LEU A 365 7.85 3.56 12.96
N LYS A 366 7.72 3.67 14.27
CA LYS A 366 6.45 3.97 14.93
C LYS A 366 6.10 5.44 14.72
N THR A 367 4.99 5.69 14.07
CA THR A 367 4.44 7.04 13.80
C THR A 367 3.03 7.17 14.35
N TYR A 368 2.56 8.41 14.40
CA TYR A 368 1.17 8.74 14.70
C TYR A 368 0.59 9.59 13.59
N PHE A 369 -0.61 9.27 13.18
CA PHE A 369 -1.43 10.08 12.28
C PHE A 369 -2.37 10.93 13.10
N TYR A 370 -1.98 12.19 13.29
CA TYR A 370 -2.75 13.20 14.02
C TYR A 370 -3.78 13.83 13.10
N GLN A 371 -4.98 14.04 13.62
CA GLN A 371 -6.12 14.61 12.90
C GLN A 371 -6.62 15.85 13.67
N PHE A 372 -6.44 17.02 13.07
CA PHE A 372 -6.97 18.30 13.56
C PHE A 372 -8.14 18.67 12.66
N ILE A 373 -9.36 18.44 13.16
CA ILE A 373 -10.58 18.45 12.34
C ILE A 373 -11.17 19.86 12.35
N GLY A 374 -11.34 20.44 11.18
CA GLY A 374 -12.10 21.66 10.95
C GLY A 374 -13.61 21.39 10.77
N PRO A 375 -14.43 22.42 10.81
CA PRO A 375 -15.86 22.29 10.61
C PRO A 375 -16.20 21.83 9.18
N ARG A 376 -17.34 21.17 9.02
CA ARG A 376 -17.85 20.80 7.71
C ARG A 376 -18.40 22.04 6.98
N PRO A 377 -18.25 22.15 5.65
CA PRO A 377 -18.94 23.19 4.90
C PRO A 377 -20.46 23.05 5.06
N PRO A 378 -21.21 24.15 4.99
CA PRO A 378 -22.67 24.09 5.01
C PRO A 378 -23.15 23.25 3.82
N LYS A 379 -24.25 22.51 4.04
CA LYS A 379 -24.90 21.80 2.93
C LYS A 379 -25.32 22.83 1.89
N LYS A 380 -25.00 22.60 0.63
CA LYS A 380 -25.59 23.37 -0.46
C LYS A 380 -27.11 23.13 -0.41
N SER A 381 -27.88 24.22 -0.20
CA SER A 381 -29.35 24.22 -0.29
C SER A 381 -29.78 23.89 -1.72
#